data_f2b5f9bd9cbebbe15b002bd6d6fb2c29
#
_entry.id   f2b5f9bd9cbebbe15b002bd6d6fb2c29
#
_cell.length_a   1.000
_cell.length_b   1.000
_cell.length_c   1.000
_cell.angle_alpha   90.00
_cell.angle_beta   90.00
_cell.angle_gamma   90.00
#
_symmetry.space_group_name_H-M   'P 1'
#
loop_
_entity.id
_entity.type
_entity.pdbx_description
1 polymer ?
#
loop_
_entity_poly.entity_id
_entity_poly.type
_entity_poly.pdbx_seq_one_letter_code
_entity_poly.pdbx_strand_id
1 'polypeptide(L)'
;VFVWILKALSKAGLLKGKTVAVDATTLEANAALRSLRRRDTGQTYDDYLTDLAKASGIDTPTRQELAKLDKKRPKKGSNDDWQHPHDPDAKVTKMKDRRTHLAHKAEHTVDLDTQAIVAVSLGDANEGDTSSLPWSLLRAELNLDAVAADPPAGRKLHRQILHEVVADKGYHSNEVLVDLRAGGIRSHVSEPDRGRRVWKDKPDAKVAVHANRRRTRSARGQRLQKRRAEIVERSIAHLYDTGGMRRLHLRGRGNIFKRLLIHAGAFNLSLIMRQLLGAGTPRGLAALGRALWTSIAVFKAAVSVLSARIDRCTAVAAFSALSLLQIEPSPIRIGHPRIMRRSTDC
;
A
#
# COMPACT_ATOMS: atom_id res chain seq x y z
N VAL A 1 16.93 0.68 -7.34
CA VAL A 1 15.61 1.28 -7.68
C VAL A 1 14.98 1.94 -6.46
N PHE A 2 14.81 1.26 -5.31
CA PHE A 2 14.10 1.84 -4.16
C PHE A 2 14.76 3.14 -3.64
N VAL A 3 16.09 3.14 -3.43
CA VAL A 3 16.85 4.35 -3.05
C VAL A 3 16.72 5.47 -4.09
N TRP A 4 16.68 5.13 -5.38
CA TRP A 4 16.44 6.12 -6.43
C TRP A 4 15.09 6.81 -6.27
N ILE A 5 14.02 6.05 -5.93
CA ILE A 5 12.70 6.61 -5.65
C ILE A 5 12.75 7.51 -4.41
N LEU A 6 13.48 7.13 -3.36
CA LEU A 6 13.65 7.96 -2.17
C LEU A 6 14.37 9.28 -2.49
N LYS A 7 15.39 9.25 -3.37
CA LYS A 7 16.04 10.48 -3.86
C LYS A 7 15.06 11.37 -4.61
N ALA A 8 14.20 10.80 -5.47
CA ALA A 8 13.17 11.56 -6.17
C ALA A 8 12.16 12.19 -5.20
N LEU A 9 11.69 11.44 -4.20
CA LEU A 9 10.84 11.96 -3.11
C LEU A 9 11.50 13.11 -2.37
N SER A 10 12.76 12.97 -2.00
CA SER A 10 13.48 14.01 -1.28
C SER A 10 13.61 15.28 -2.12
N LYS A 11 13.97 15.17 -3.40
CA LYS A 11 14.02 16.30 -4.35
C LYS A 11 12.67 17.01 -4.46
N ALA A 12 11.57 16.26 -4.45
CA ALA A 12 10.21 16.80 -4.43
C ALA A 12 9.77 17.36 -3.06
N GLY A 13 10.61 17.26 -2.01
CA GLY A 13 10.28 17.71 -0.65
C GLY A 13 9.36 16.76 0.12
N LEU A 14 9.12 15.56 -0.41
CA LEU A 14 8.26 14.50 0.13
C LEU A 14 9.03 13.47 0.97
N LEU A 15 10.21 13.81 1.45
CA LEU A 15 10.99 13.00 2.39
C LEU A 15 11.77 13.94 3.32
N LYS A 16 11.57 13.80 4.63
CA LYS A 16 12.28 14.56 5.66
C LYS A 16 13.22 13.69 6.48
N GLY A 17 12.81 12.47 6.80
CA GLY A 17 13.62 11.48 7.49
C GLY A 17 13.95 11.77 8.95
N LYS A 18 13.32 12.76 9.60
CA LYS A 18 13.56 13.12 11.00
C LYS A 18 12.86 12.18 11.97
N THR A 19 11.56 12.06 11.82
CA THR A 19 10.67 11.29 12.71
C THR A 19 10.11 10.14 11.92
N VAL A 20 10.52 8.93 12.27
CA VAL A 20 10.03 7.71 11.60
C VAL A 20 9.11 6.92 12.51
N ALA A 21 8.14 6.26 11.92
CA ALA A 21 7.31 5.28 12.60
C ALA A 21 7.59 3.88 12.08
N VAL A 22 7.56 2.90 12.98
CA VAL A 22 7.72 1.50 12.63
C VAL A 22 6.49 0.73 13.07
N ASP A 23 6.02 -0.16 12.21
CA ASP A 23 4.97 -1.12 12.54
C ASP A 23 5.12 -2.38 11.68
N ALA A 24 4.65 -3.50 12.23
CA ALA A 24 4.75 -4.80 11.61
C ALA A 24 3.38 -5.34 11.20
N THR A 25 3.40 -6.19 10.20
CA THR A 25 2.25 -6.96 9.79
C THR A 25 2.64 -8.35 9.34
N THR A 26 1.70 -9.29 9.45
CA THR A 26 1.92 -10.70 9.07
C THR A 26 1.35 -10.94 7.69
N LEU A 27 2.16 -11.51 6.80
CA LEU A 27 1.79 -11.90 5.44
C LEU A 27 1.60 -13.42 5.41
N GLU A 28 0.40 -13.90 5.09
CA GLU A 28 0.14 -15.33 4.95
C GLU A 28 0.97 -15.90 3.79
N ALA A 29 1.74 -16.95 4.08
CA ALA A 29 2.60 -17.59 3.10
C ALA A 29 1.80 -18.44 2.09
N ASN A 30 2.35 -18.62 0.91
CA ASN A 30 1.85 -19.61 -0.07
C ASN A 30 2.28 -21.02 0.31
N ALA A 31 1.88 -21.46 1.49
CA ALA A 31 2.31 -22.70 2.13
C ALA A 31 1.19 -23.26 3.01
N ALA A 32 0.87 -24.53 2.86
CA ALA A 32 -0.16 -25.19 3.65
C ALA A 32 0.44 -25.88 4.90
N LEU A 33 -0.18 -25.73 6.06
CA LEU A 33 0.26 -26.40 7.29
C LEU A 33 0.37 -27.93 7.14
N ARG A 34 -0.54 -28.56 6.41
CA ARG A 34 -0.52 -30.00 6.15
C ARG A 34 0.66 -30.48 5.31
N SER A 35 1.37 -29.57 4.65
CA SER A 35 2.55 -29.89 3.82
C SER A 35 3.87 -29.70 4.60
N LEU A 36 3.78 -29.46 5.90
CA LEU A 36 4.96 -29.40 6.76
C LEU A 36 5.68 -30.74 6.80
N ARG A 37 7.01 -30.66 6.90
CA ARG A 37 7.87 -31.82 7.10
C ARG A 37 8.76 -31.62 8.30
N ARG A 38 9.06 -32.69 9.00
CA ARG A 38 10.03 -32.65 10.10
C ARG A 38 11.43 -32.33 9.54
N ARG A 39 12.17 -31.53 10.29
CA ARG A 39 13.52 -31.11 9.88
C ARG A 39 14.54 -32.24 10.00
N ASP A 40 14.36 -33.10 11.01
CA ASP A 40 15.25 -34.22 11.35
C ASP A 40 15.03 -35.43 10.44
N THR A 41 13.78 -35.81 10.18
CA THR A 41 13.43 -37.08 9.48
C THR A 41 12.87 -36.87 8.07
N GLY A 42 12.46 -35.65 7.72
CA GLY A 42 11.74 -35.38 6.48
C GLY A 42 10.30 -35.91 6.44
N GLN A 43 9.82 -36.49 7.51
CA GLN A 43 8.50 -37.10 7.65
C GLN A 43 7.39 -36.08 7.48
N THR A 44 6.28 -36.47 6.84
CA THR A 44 5.11 -35.59 6.71
C THR A 44 4.36 -35.47 8.06
N TYR A 45 3.54 -34.43 8.19
CA TYR A 45 2.75 -34.22 9.40
C TYR A 45 1.75 -35.37 9.64
N ASP A 46 1.14 -35.88 8.59
CA ASP A 46 0.17 -36.97 8.66
C ASP A 46 0.85 -38.31 9.04
N ASP A 47 2.03 -38.62 8.47
CA ASP A 47 2.81 -39.80 8.84
C ASP A 47 3.23 -39.76 10.30
N TYR A 48 3.73 -38.61 10.74
CA TYR A 48 4.11 -38.42 12.15
C TYR A 48 2.94 -38.63 13.10
N LEU A 49 1.73 -38.12 12.77
CA LEU A 49 0.54 -38.33 13.59
C LEU A 49 0.11 -39.80 13.57
N THR A 50 0.26 -40.49 12.45
CA THR A 50 -0.04 -41.91 12.30
C THR A 50 0.89 -42.75 13.18
N ASP A 51 2.19 -42.48 13.16
CA ASP A 51 3.15 -43.20 14.00
C ASP A 51 2.93 -42.92 15.50
N LEU A 52 2.58 -41.68 15.84
CA LEU A 52 2.21 -41.33 17.21
C LEU A 52 0.93 -42.04 17.67
N ALA A 53 -0.05 -42.20 16.78
CA ALA A 53 -1.28 -42.96 17.07
C ALA A 53 -1.00 -44.44 17.29
N LYS A 54 -0.19 -45.06 16.44
CA LYS A 54 0.27 -46.44 16.60
C LYS A 54 1.01 -46.63 17.94
N ALA A 55 1.94 -45.74 18.27
CA ALA A 55 2.63 -45.76 19.56
C ALA A 55 1.69 -45.58 20.78
N SER A 56 0.50 -45.00 20.55
CA SER A 56 -0.56 -44.87 21.56
C SER A 56 -1.58 -46.02 21.56
N GLY A 57 -1.31 -47.11 20.80
CA GLY A 57 -2.16 -48.30 20.76
C GLY A 57 -3.32 -48.24 19.77
N ILE A 58 -3.27 -47.32 18.79
CA ILE A 58 -4.26 -47.21 17.70
C ILE A 58 -3.61 -47.67 16.38
N ASP A 59 -3.73 -48.91 16.05
CA ASP A 59 -3.03 -49.52 14.88
C ASP A 59 -3.48 -48.97 13.53
N THR A 60 -4.77 -48.69 13.34
CA THR A 60 -5.36 -48.17 12.14
C THR A 60 -6.13 -46.86 12.43
N PRO A 61 -5.43 -45.74 12.67
CA PRO A 61 -6.09 -44.50 13.09
C PRO A 61 -6.92 -43.89 11.96
N THR A 62 -8.17 -43.56 12.26
CA THR A 62 -9.02 -42.78 11.39
C THR A 62 -8.61 -41.30 11.40
N ARG A 63 -8.94 -40.57 10.36
CA ARG A 63 -8.68 -39.11 10.29
C ARG A 63 -9.26 -38.34 11.48
N GLN A 64 -10.39 -38.79 12.04
CA GLN A 64 -11.00 -38.19 13.21
C GLN A 64 -10.19 -38.45 14.49
N GLU A 65 -9.66 -39.64 14.63
CA GLU A 65 -8.80 -40.03 15.78
C GLU A 65 -7.47 -39.29 15.72
N LEU A 66 -6.83 -39.15 14.53
CA LEU A 66 -5.64 -38.34 14.35
C LEU A 66 -5.90 -36.87 14.73
N ALA A 67 -7.04 -36.31 14.32
CA ALA A 67 -7.41 -34.95 14.68
C ALA A 67 -7.64 -34.78 16.18
N LYS A 68 -8.27 -35.76 16.85
CA LYS A 68 -8.46 -35.77 18.30
C LYS A 68 -7.11 -35.90 19.07
N LEU A 69 -6.23 -36.75 18.59
CA LEU A 69 -4.88 -36.93 19.13
C LEU A 69 -4.08 -35.63 19.00
N ASP A 70 -4.05 -35.07 17.81
CA ASP A 70 -3.37 -33.78 17.57
C ASP A 70 -3.94 -32.65 18.43
N LYS A 71 -5.25 -32.59 18.63
CA LYS A 71 -5.89 -31.57 19.50
C LYS A 71 -5.40 -31.63 20.95
N LYS A 72 -5.05 -32.83 21.46
CA LYS A 72 -4.59 -33.03 22.82
C LYS A 72 -3.10 -32.74 23.03
N ARG A 73 -2.31 -32.64 21.98
CA ARG A 73 -0.86 -32.41 22.06
C ARG A 73 -0.51 -31.02 22.61
N PRO A 74 0.46 -30.93 23.53
CA PRO A 74 0.84 -29.64 24.15
C PRO A 74 1.64 -28.75 23.22
N LYS A 75 2.43 -29.28 22.28
CA LYS A 75 3.28 -28.55 21.35
C LYS A 75 2.95 -28.96 19.91
N LYS A 76 2.12 -28.16 19.24
CA LYS A 76 1.76 -28.40 17.84
C LYS A 76 2.60 -27.52 16.93
N GLY A 77 3.26 -28.11 15.95
CA GLY A 77 3.91 -27.36 14.87
C GLY A 77 4.98 -26.38 15.38
N SER A 78 5.93 -26.83 16.21
CA SER A 78 7.09 -26.01 16.59
C SER A 78 7.88 -25.64 15.33
N ASN A 79 8.30 -24.38 15.21
CA ASN A 79 9.17 -23.93 14.13
C ASN A 79 10.58 -24.55 14.19
N ASP A 80 10.96 -25.11 15.33
CA ASP A 80 12.24 -25.81 15.49
C ASP A 80 12.19 -27.20 14.85
N ASP A 81 11.04 -27.89 14.96
CA ASP A 81 10.85 -29.26 14.47
C ASP A 81 10.34 -29.31 13.03
N TRP A 82 9.58 -28.31 12.61
CA TRP A 82 8.82 -28.35 11.37
C TRP A 82 9.20 -27.23 10.40
N GLN A 83 9.23 -27.55 9.11
CA GLN A 83 9.42 -26.60 8.03
C GLN A 83 8.58 -26.94 6.83
N HIS A 84 8.26 -25.94 5.98
CA HIS A 84 7.62 -26.18 4.71
C HIS A 84 8.68 -26.45 3.63
N PRO A 85 8.58 -27.54 2.83
CA PRO A 85 9.66 -27.95 1.92
C PRO A 85 9.93 -26.93 0.80
N HIS A 86 8.91 -26.19 0.37
CA HIS A 86 9.04 -25.21 -0.72
C HIS A 86 9.13 -23.76 -0.25
N ASP A 87 8.94 -23.48 1.03
CA ASP A 87 9.09 -22.16 1.66
C ASP A 87 9.59 -22.32 3.10
N PRO A 88 10.86 -22.70 3.29
CA PRO A 88 11.42 -23.01 4.61
C PRO A 88 11.52 -21.78 5.53
N ASP A 89 11.45 -20.58 4.93
CA ASP A 89 11.46 -19.32 5.67
C ASP A 89 10.09 -18.95 6.26
N ALA A 90 9.01 -19.55 5.75
CA ALA A 90 7.68 -19.36 6.32
C ALA A 90 7.58 -20.02 7.70
N LYS A 91 7.13 -19.28 8.72
CA LYS A 91 7.04 -19.75 10.09
C LYS A 91 5.60 -19.93 10.52
N VAL A 92 5.38 -20.97 11.33
CA VAL A 92 4.09 -21.22 11.99
C VAL A 92 3.83 -20.10 12.99
N THR A 93 2.74 -19.39 12.83
CA THR A 93 2.36 -18.27 13.71
C THR A 93 0.85 -18.14 13.81
N LYS A 94 0.37 -17.53 14.89
CA LYS A 94 -1.03 -17.18 15.07
C LYS A 94 -1.29 -15.81 14.46
N MET A 95 -2.19 -15.74 13.50
CA MET A 95 -2.56 -14.48 12.84
C MET A 95 -3.72 -13.76 13.55
N LYS A 96 -4.07 -12.57 13.07
CA LYS A 96 -5.16 -11.72 13.61
C LYS A 96 -6.53 -12.39 13.57
N ASP A 97 -6.75 -13.34 12.65
CA ASP A 97 -7.97 -14.18 12.58
C ASP A 97 -8.03 -15.25 13.69
N ARG A 98 -7.05 -15.27 14.59
CA ARG A 98 -6.87 -16.23 15.68
C ARG A 98 -6.57 -17.66 15.22
N ARG A 99 -6.34 -17.88 13.92
CA ARG A 99 -5.94 -19.18 13.37
C ARG A 99 -4.42 -19.23 13.21
N THR A 100 -3.91 -20.45 13.16
CA THR A 100 -2.50 -20.72 12.91
C THR A 100 -2.27 -20.83 11.41
N HIS A 101 -1.30 -20.09 10.91
CA HIS A 101 -0.89 -20.09 9.50
C HIS A 101 0.64 -20.17 9.40
N LEU A 102 1.13 -20.53 8.21
CA LEU A 102 2.51 -20.24 7.82
C LEU A 102 2.56 -18.81 7.30
N ALA A 103 3.49 -18.03 7.78
CA ALA A 103 3.55 -16.62 7.44
C ALA A 103 4.98 -16.05 7.47
N HIS A 104 5.11 -14.84 6.95
CA HIS A 104 6.26 -13.97 7.06
C HIS A 104 5.86 -12.68 7.80
N LYS A 105 6.82 -12.03 8.45
CA LYS A 105 6.63 -10.72 9.10
C LYS A 105 7.20 -9.63 8.20
N ALA A 106 6.37 -8.70 7.79
CA ALA A 106 6.80 -7.49 7.09
C ALA A 106 6.73 -6.30 8.03
N GLU A 107 7.74 -5.44 8.00
CA GLU A 107 7.74 -4.17 8.73
C GLU A 107 7.92 -3.01 7.77
N HIS A 108 7.18 -1.93 8.03
CA HIS A 108 7.30 -0.66 7.34
C HIS A 108 7.90 0.38 8.29
N THR A 109 8.95 1.06 7.84
CA THR A 109 9.46 2.27 8.45
C THR A 109 9.03 3.44 7.61
N VAL A 110 8.22 4.33 8.18
CA VAL A 110 7.53 5.40 7.44
C VAL A 110 7.91 6.75 8.03
N ASP A 111 8.25 7.72 7.20
CA ASP A 111 8.43 9.11 7.58
C ASP A 111 7.08 9.72 8.00
N LEU A 112 6.95 10.12 9.26
CA LEU A 112 5.72 10.68 9.78
C LEU A 112 5.40 12.07 9.24
N ASP A 113 6.37 12.80 8.72
CA ASP A 113 6.13 14.15 8.19
C ASP A 113 5.55 14.11 6.78
N THR A 114 5.90 13.09 5.99
CA THR A 114 5.57 13.02 4.56
C THR A 114 4.80 11.78 4.13
N GLN A 115 4.66 10.78 5.01
CA GLN A 115 4.06 9.47 4.74
C GLN A 115 4.90 8.56 3.82
N ALA A 116 6.11 8.98 3.45
CA ALA A 116 6.99 8.17 2.62
C ALA A 116 7.46 6.92 3.36
N ILE A 117 7.42 5.76 2.70
CA ILE A 117 8.02 4.53 3.21
C ILE A 117 9.53 4.65 3.03
N VAL A 118 10.27 4.77 4.13
CA VAL A 118 11.73 4.94 4.15
C VAL A 118 12.44 3.60 3.99
N ALA A 119 11.91 2.58 4.66
CA ALA A 119 12.43 1.22 4.59
C ALA A 119 11.32 0.19 4.74
N VAL A 120 11.56 -0.99 4.22
CA VAL A 120 10.78 -2.19 4.49
C VAL A 120 11.71 -3.33 4.87
N SER A 121 11.28 -4.19 5.78
CA SER A 121 11.97 -5.41 6.15
C SER A 121 11.05 -6.62 6.07
N LEU A 122 11.63 -7.80 5.88
CA LEU A 122 10.94 -9.06 5.88
C LEU A 122 11.70 -10.03 6.78
N GLY A 123 11.06 -10.48 7.84
CA GLY A 123 11.60 -11.38 8.85
C GLY A 123 10.72 -12.60 9.09
N ASP A 124 11.08 -13.37 10.07
CA ASP A 124 10.33 -14.54 10.51
C ASP A 124 9.06 -14.12 11.25
N ALA A 125 7.93 -14.77 10.94
CA ALA A 125 6.64 -14.40 11.52
C ALA A 125 6.53 -14.62 13.03
N ASN A 126 7.41 -15.44 13.61
CA ASN A 126 7.53 -15.69 15.03
C ASN A 126 8.56 -14.78 15.73
N GLU A 127 9.26 -13.91 14.98
CA GLU A 127 10.20 -12.95 15.54
C GLU A 127 9.47 -11.83 16.30
N GLY A 128 9.92 -11.53 17.52
CA GLY A 128 9.36 -10.45 18.34
C GLY A 128 9.66 -9.07 17.74
N ASP A 129 8.75 -8.11 17.97
CA ASP A 129 8.91 -6.73 17.47
C ASP A 129 10.15 -6.05 18.08
N THR A 130 10.50 -6.38 19.30
CA THR A 130 11.70 -5.87 19.98
C THR A 130 13.00 -6.33 19.33
N SER A 131 13.02 -7.53 18.73
CA SER A 131 14.21 -8.09 18.07
C SER A 131 14.36 -7.55 16.64
N SER A 132 13.24 -7.28 15.95
CA SER A 132 13.26 -6.81 14.56
C SER A 132 13.49 -5.30 14.41
N LEU A 133 13.14 -4.48 15.42
CA LEU A 133 13.25 -3.03 15.36
C LEU A 133 14.65 -2.51 15.00
N PRO A 134 15.76 -3.00 15.62
CA PRO A 134 17.10 -2.52 15.28
C PRO A 134 17.43 -2.70 13.80
N TRP A 135 17.03 -3.83 13.19
CA TRP A 135 17.25 -4.10 11.78
C TRP A 135 16.43 -3.19 10.85
N SER A 136 15.18 -2.88 11.24
CA SER A 136 14.32 -1.95 10.49
C SER A 136 14.85 -0.53 10.54
N LEU A 137 15.39 -0.09 11.69
CA LEU A 137 16.01 1.23 11.83
C LEU A 137 17.33 1.31 11.08
N LEU A 138 18.22 0.30 11.18
CA LEU A 138 19.46 0.25 10.43
C LEU A 138 19.21 0.34 8.92
N ARG A 139 18.21 -0.37 8.42
CA ARG A 139 17.82 -0.30 7.00
C ARG A 139 17.31 1.07 6.60
N ALA A 140 16.55 1.73 7.48
CA ALA A 140 16.10 3.11 7.27
C ALA A 140 17.27 4.09 7.25
N GLU A 141 18.22 3.95 8.16
CA GLU A 141 19.43 4.76 8.24
C GLU A 141 20.25 4.64 6.95
N LEU A 142 20.60 3.41 6.53
CA LEU A 142 21.33 3.16 5.29
C LEU A 142 20.63 3.77 4.05
N ASN A 143 19.32 3.72 3.99
CA ASN A 143 18.57 4.32 2.89
C ASN A 143 18.60 5.85 2.95
N LEU A 144 18.46 6.45 4.14
CA LEU A 144 18.51 7.91 4.32
C LEU A 144 19.92 8.45 4.06
N ASP A 145 20.96 7.75 4.48
CA ASP A 145 22.37 8.10 4.21
C ASP A 145 22.66 8.07 2.70
N ALA A 146 22.17 7.04 2.01
CA ALA A 146 22.28 6.96 0.55
C ALA A 146 21.52 8.10 -0.17
N VAL A 147 20.44 8.64 0.42
CA VAL A 147 19.77 9.85 -0.07
C VAL A 147 20.56 11.10 0.27
N ALA A 148 21.12 11.18 1.49
CA ALA A 148 21.92 12.31 1.95
C ALA A 148 23.19 12.50 1.12
N ALA A 149 23.78 11.40 0.65
CA ALA A 149 24.96 11.40 -0.23
C ALA A 149 24.68 12.01 -1.64
N ASP A 150 23.43 12.19 -2.04
CA ASP A 150 23.04 12.88 -3.29
C ASP A 150 22.80 14.37 -3.00
N PRO A 151 23.66 15.31 -3.41
CA PRO A 151 23.57 16.70 -2.95
C PRO A 151 22.22 17.38 -3.21
N PRO A 152 21.54 17.18 -4.37
CA PRO A 152 20.21 17.75 -4.59
C PRO A 152 19.14 17.17 -3.67
N ALA A 153 19.20 15.87 -3.33
CA ALA A 153 18.25 15.21 -2.46
C ALA A 153 18.59 15.47 -0.98
N GLY A 154 19.84 15.36 -0.60
CA GLY A 154 20.31 15.52 0.78
C GLY A 154 19.96 16.88 1.39
N ARG A 155 20.02 17.97 0.59
CA ARG A 155 19.66 19.34 1.04
C ARG A 155 18.19 19.47 1.47
N LYS A 156 17.31 18.55 1.06
CA LYS A 156 15.87 18.56 1.38
C LYS A 156 15.53 17.70 2.60
N LEU A 157 16.44 16.83 3.01
CA LEU A 157 16.31 16.06 4.24
C LEU A 157 16.42 16.99 5.46
N HIS A 158 15.89 16.53 6.58
CA HIS A 158 16.12 17.21 7.86
C HIS A 158 17.59 17.05 8.29
N ARG A 159 18.15 18.07 8.94
CA ARG A 159 19.56 18.03 9.41
C ARG A 159 19.87 16.88 10.35
N GLN A 160 18.90 16.47 11.14
CA GLN A 160 18.98 15.31 12.03
C GLN A 160 18.08 14.20 11.45
N ILE A 161 18.67 13.36 10.62
CA ILE A 161 17.99 12.17 10.12
C ILE A 161 17.86 11.12 11.23
N LEU A 162 16.79 10.34 11.19
CA LEU A 162 16.46 9.28 12.15
C LEU A 162 16.55 9.74 13.63
N HIS A 163 16.19 11.01 13.90
CA HIS A 163 16.30 11.59 15.24
C HIS A 163 15.24 11.07 16.22
N GLU A 164 14.07 10.69 15.71
CA GLU A 164 12.95 10.23 16.52
C GLU A 164 12.32 8.97 15.93
N VAL A 165 12.01 8.01 16.78
CA VAL A 165 11.27 6.80 16.42
C VAL A 165 9.96 6.71 17.20
N VAL A 166 8.88 6.38 16.51
CA VAL A 166 7.54 6.20 17.08
C VAL A 166 7.09 4.77 16.80
N ALA A 167 6.81 3.99 17.85
CA ALA A 167 6.39 2.61 17.71
C ALA A 167 5.32 2.26 18.74
N ASP A 168 4.64 1.15 18.53
CA ASP A 168 3.60 0.68 19.44
C ASP A 168 4.20 -0.04 20.68
N LYS A 169 3.32 -0.58 21.53
CA LYS A 169 3.72 -1.25 22.77
C LYS A 169 4.44 -2.58 22.54
N GLY A 170 4.30 -3.21 21.37
CA GLY A 170 4.99 -4.45 21.00
C GLY A 170 6.51 -4.27 20.93
N TYR A 171 6.96 -3.08 20.57
CA TYR A 171 8.37 -2.71 20.48
C TYR A 171 9.01 -2.28 21.82
N HIS A 172 8.26 -2.30 22.91
CA HIS A 172 8.75 -1.80 24.19
C HIS A 172 9.53 -2.85 24.97
N SER A 173 10.85 -2.74 25.00
CA SER A 173 11.73 -3.43 25.97
C SER A 173 12.70 -2.44 26.62
N ASN A 174 13.32 -2.86 27.73
CA ASN A 174 14.37 -2.04 28.35
C ASN A 174 15.57 -1.90 27.45
N GLU A 175 15.99 -2.98 26.82
CA GLU A 175 17.15 -3.07 25.95
C GLU A 175 16.96 -2.14 24.74
N VAL A 176 15.86 -2.26 24.02
CA VAL A 176 15.53 -1.38 22.89
C VAL A 176 15.57 0.09 23.28
N LEU A 177 15.05 0.48 24.45
CA LEU A 177 15.05 1.88 24.87
C LEU A 177 16.45 2.38 25.27
N VAL A 178 17.29 1.50 25.82
CA VAL A 178 18.70 1.79 26.12
C VAL A 178 19.47 1.96 24.83
N ASP A 179 19.33 1.06 23.88
CA ASP A 179 20.01 1.09 22.58
C ASP A 179 19.63 2.33 21.77
N LEU A 180 18.33 2.64 21.69
CA LEU A 180 17.86 3.87 21.03
C LEU A 180 18.47 5.12 21.65
N ARG A 181 18.58 5.15 22.99
CA ARG A 181 19.18 6.28 23.70
C ARG A 181 20.68 6.35 23.43
N ALA A 182 21.40 5.22 23.44
CA ALA A 182 22.82 5.16 23.13
C ALA A 182 23.11 5.62 21.69
N GLY A 183 22.26 5.27 20.73
CA GLY A 183 22.29 5.76 19.36
C GLY A 183 21.80 7.19 19.15
N GLY A 184 21.47 7.94 20.20
CA GLY A 184 20.99 9.32 20.10
C GLY A 184 19.55 9.47 19.58
N ILE A 185 18.84 8.35 19.41
CA ILE A 185 17.47 8.32 18.86
C ILE A 185 16.44 8.54 19.98
N ARG A 186 15.58 9.51 19.82
CA ARG A 186 14.51 9.83 20.78
C ARG A 186 13.34 8.88 20.59
N SER A 187 13.14 7.97 21.53
CA SER A 187 12.04 7.00 21.49
C SER A 187 10.70 7.63 21.89
N HIS A 188 9.64 7.30 21.15
CA HIS A 188 8.24 7.52 21.48
C HIS A 188 7.52 6.16 21.36
N VAL A 189 7.89 5.19 22.22
CA VAL A 189 7.35 3.83 22.23
C VAL A 189 6.31 3.71 23.31
N SER A 190 5.10 3.28 22.96
CA SER A 190 4.03 3.08 23.94
C SER A 190 4.42 2.00 24.95
N GLU A 191 4.18 2.25 26.23
CA GLU A 191 4.51 1.30 27.29
C GLU A 191 3.32 0.38 27.56
N PRO A 192 3.52 -0.97 27.57
CA PRO A 192 2.49 -1.88 28.04
C PRO A 192 2.30 -1.72 29.55
N ASP A 193 1.08 -1.96 30.03
CA ASP A 193 0.82 -1.98 31.46
C ASP A 193 1.50 -3.20 32.10
N ARG A 194 2.52 -2.93 32.89
CA ARG A 194 3.32 -3.94 33.61
C ARG A 194 3.30 -3.71 35.13
N GLY A 195 2.42 -2.86 35.63
CA GLY A 195 2.34 -2.50 37.02
C GLY A 195 3.58 -1.78 37.56
N ARG A 196 3.83 -1.90 38.86
CA ARG A 196 4.98 -1.23 39.51
C ARG A 196 6.27 -1.96 39.16
N ARG A 197 7.22 -1.24 38.55
CA ARG A 197 8.51 -1.79 38.10
C ARG A 197 9.61 -1.60 39.16
N VAL A 198 10.42 -2.64 39.35
CA VAL A 198 11.61 -2.60 40.18
C VAL A 198 12.84 -2.37 39.31
N TRP A 199 13.70 -1.45 39.71
CA TRP A 199 14.87 -1.00 38.93
C TRP A 199 16.21 -1.38 39.60
N LYS A 200 16.20 -2.38 40.49
CA LYS A 200 17.44 -2.85 41.12
C LYS A 200 18.43 -3.25 40.02
N ASP A 201 19.65 -2.78 40.11
CA ASP A 201 20.78 -3.08 39.21
C ASP A 201 20.52 -2.73 37.71
N LYS A 202 19.55 -1.83 37.41
CA LYS A 202 19.20 -1.41 36.04
C LYS A 202 19.08 0.11 35.90
N PRO A 203 20.13 0.90 36.22
CA PRO A 203 20.06 2.37 36.22
C PRO A 203 19.82 2.95 34.80
N ASP A 204 20.49 2.42 33.76
CA ASP A 204 20.33 2.91 32.39
C ASP A 204 18.94 2.62 31.83
N ALA A 205 18.41 1.44 32.09
CA ALA A 205 17.04 1.10 31.71
C ALA A 205 16.02 2.01 32.41
N LYS A 206 16.22 2.34 33.71
CA LYS A 206 15.38 3.30 34.42
C LYS A 206 15.39 4.65 33.74
N VAL A 207 16.56 5.19 33.43
CA VAL A 207 16.70 6.49 32.76
C VAL A 207 16.05 6.49 31.39
N ALA A 208 16.31 5.46 30.57
CA ALA A 208 15.77 5.34 29.21
C ALA A 208 14.23 5.24 29.24
N VAL A 209 13.67 4.37 30.08
CA VAL A 209 12.22 4.18 30.21
C VAL A 209 11.54 5.45 30.74
N HIS A 210 12.09 6.11 31.76
CA HIS A 210 11.51 7.36 32.29
C HIS A 210 11.57 8.49 31.25
N ALA A 211 12.65 8.57 30.47
CA ALA A 211 12.76 9.54 29.38
C ALA A 211 11.73 9.27 28.27
N ASN A 212 11.57 8.00 27.85
CA ASN A 212 10.53 7.59 26.90
C ASN A 212 9.13 7.90 27.43
N ARG A 213 8.84 7.57 28.68
CA ARG A 213 7.54 7.82 29.34
C ARG A 213 7.17 9.29 29.34
N ARG A 214 8.12 10.19 29.68
CA ARG A 214 7.91 11.64 29.63
C ARG A 214 7.59 12.13 28.22
N ARG A 215 8.33 11.65 27.21
CA ARG A 215 8.09 12.01 25.81
C ARG A 215 6.73 11.50 25.31
N THR A 216 6.41 10.25 25.57
CA THR A 216 5.15 9.64 25.12
C THR A 216 3.92 10.28 25.74
N ARG A 217 3.99 10.69 27.03
CA ARG A 217 2.89 11.35 27.73
C ARG A 217 2.73 12.83 27.37
N SER A 218 3.70 13.45 26.76
CA SER A 218 3.61 14.84 26.32
C SER A 218 2.55 15.00 25.22
N ALA A 219 1.98 16.21 25.09
CA ALA A 219 1.03 16.52 24.02
C ALA A 219 1.59 16.23 22.61
N ARG A 220 2.90 16.48 22.42
CA ARG A 220 3.59 16.12 21.17
C ARG A 220 3.65 14.61 20.99
N GLY A 221 4.02 13.84 22.01
CA GLY A 221 4.10 12.40 21.97
C GLY A 221 2.75 11.75 21.63
N GLN A 222 1.68 12.23 22.24
CA GLN A 222 0.32 11.76 21.95
C GLN A 222 -0.09 12.05 20.50
N ARG A 223 0.24 13.23 19.96
CA ARG A 223 0.02 13.54 18.54
C ARG A 223 0.81 12.62 17.62
N LEU A 224 2.08 12.35 17.95
CA LEU A 224 2.92 11.43 17.18
C LEU A 224 2.35 10.00 17.17
N GLN A 225 1.85 9.49 18.30
CA GLN A 225 1.23 8.17 18.38
C GLN A 225 -0.05 8.08 17.54
N LYS A 226 -0.91 9.10 17.56
CA LYS A 226 -2.10 9.15 16.70
C LYS A 226 -1.70 9.16 15.23
N ARG A 227 -0.71 10.00 14.88
CA ARG A 227 -0.23 10.11 13.50
C ARG A 227 0.44 8.81 13.02
N ARG A 228 1.18 8.10 13.91
CA ARG A 228 1.71 6.77 13.61
C ARG A 228 0.60 5.82 13.21
N ALA A 229 -0.41 5.67 14.07
CA ALA A 229 -1.52 4.76 13.79
C ALA A 229 -2.12 5.04 12.41
N GLU A 230 -2.49 6.30 12.13
CA GLU A 230 -3.09 6.68 10.85
C GLU A 230 -2.18 6.39 9.64
N ILE A 231 -0.90 6.82 9.70
CA ILE A 231 0.00 6.78 8.53
C ILE A 231 0.49 5.37 8.26
N VAL A 232 0.90 4.63 9.29
CA VAL A 232 1.45 3.29 9.09
C VAL A 232 0.35 2.29 8.76
N GLU A 233 -0.81 2.39 9.42
CA GLU A 233 -1.97 1.57 9.06
C GLU A 233 -2.39 1.78 7.59
N ARG A 234 -2.33 3.02 7.10
CA ARG A 234 -2.59 3.33 5.68
C ARG A 234 -1.59 2.66 4.75
N SER A 235 -0.30 2.67 5.07
CA SER A 235 0.72 2.00 4.27
C SER A 235 0.54 0.48 4.24
N ILE A 236 0.15 -0.12 5.37
CA ILE A 236 -0.14 -1.55 5.50
C ILE A 236 -1.46 -1.91 4.80
N ALA A 237 -2.50 -1.11 4.94
CA ALA A 237 -3.76 -1.31 4.22
C ALA A 237 -3.54 -1.28 2.70
N HIS A 238 -2.74 -0.33 2.22
CA HIS A 238 -2.36 -0.26 0.81
C HIS A 238 -1.57 -1.51 0.35
N LEU A 239 -0.68 -2.04 1.20
CA LEU A 239 0.03 -3.30 0.95
C LEU A 239 -0.94 -4.47 0.77
N TYR A 240 -1.97 -4.54 1.61
CA TYR A 240 -2.96 -5.61 1.56
C TYR A 240 -3.94 -5.46 0.39
N ASP A 241 -4.53 -4.28 0.22
CA ASP A 241 -5.68 -4.08 -0.67
C ASP A 241 -5.23 -3.79 -2.11
N THR A 242 -4.23 -2.93 -2.28
CA THR A 242 -3.69 -2.59 -3.61
C THR A 242 -2.57 -3.54 -4.02
N GLY A 243 -1.69 -3.90 -3.08
CA GLY A 243 -0.58 -4.81 -3.31
C GLY A 243 -0.99 -6.28 -3.40
N GLY A 244 -2.17 -6.64 -2.91
CA GLY A 244 -2.66 -8.02 -2.86
C GLY A 244 -1.75 -8.94 -2.05
N MET A 245 -1.09 -8.40 -1.00
CA MET A 245 -0.09 -9.14 -0.23
C MET A 245 -0.61 -9.68 1.10
N ARG A 246 -1.92 -9.63 1.34
CA ARG A 246 -2.52 -10.29 2.52
C ARG A 246 -2.22 -11.79 2.52
N ARG A 247 -2.33 -12.42 1.35
CA ARG A 247 -1.87 -13.77 1.08
C ARG A 247 -0.86 -13.73 -0.07
N LEU A 248 0.33 -14.27 0.19
CA LEU A 248 1.42 -14.28 -0.78
C LEU A 248 1.17 -15.31 -1.88
N HIS A 249 1.61 -14.99 -3.10
CA HIS A 249 1.62 -15.91 -4.22
C HIS A 249 3.05 -16.42 -4.52
N LEU A 250 4.05 -15.66 -4.10
CA LEU A 250 5.46 -16.01 -4.22
C LEU A 250 5.93 -16.81 -3.02
N ARG A 251 6.99 -17.58 -3.21
CA ARG A 251 7.70 -18.33 -2.17
C ARG A 251 9.16 -17.89 -2.12
N GLY A 252 9.77 -18.12 -0.95
CA GLY A 252 11.13 -17.75 -0.65
C GLY A 252 11.28 -16.27 -0.31
N ARG A 253 11.98 -16.01 0.80
CA ARG A 253 12.18 -14.68 1.40
C ARG A 253 12.65 -13.64 0.40
N GLY A 254 13.62 -13.98 -0.47
CA GLY A 254 14.17 -13.06 -1.45
C GLY A 254 13.14 -12.57 -2.47
N ASN A 255 12.28 -13.45 -3.00
CA ASN A 255 11.25 -13.10 -3.96
C ASN A 255 10.13 -12.27 -3.33
N ILE A 256 9.72 -12.65 -2.12
CA ILE A 256 8.71 -11.92 -1.35
C ILE A 256 9.23 -10.52 -1.02
N PHE A 257 10.50 -10.40 -0.60
CA PHE A 257 11.12 -9.12 -0.28
C PHE A 257 11.23 -8.21 -1.51
N LYS A 258 11.61 -8.74 -2.68
CA LYS A 258 11.61 -7.97 -3.93
C LYS A 258 10.22 -7.41 -4.25
N ARG A 259 9.17 -8.23 -4.10
CA ARG A 259 7.79 -7.78 -4.30
C ARG A 259 7.39 -6.69 -3.29
N LEU A 260 7.77 -6.84 -2.03
CA LEU A 260 7.53 -5.84 -0.99
C LEU A 260 8.22 -4.50 -1.31
N LEU A 261 9.47 -4.53 -1.78
CA LEU A 261 10.19 -3.34 -2.23
C LEU A 261 9.54 -2.66 -3.44
N ILE A 262 9.09 -3.44 -4.42
CA ILE A 262 8.37 -2.90 -5.59
C ILE A 262 7.09 -2.20 -5.14
N HIS A 263 6.33 -2.83 -4.25
CA HIS A 263 5.09 -2.25 -3.73
C HIS A 263 5.36 -0.95 -2.94
N ALA A 264 6.35 -0.95 -2.05
CA ALA A 264 6.74 0.24 -1.29
C ALA A 264 7.22 1.37 -2.22
N GLY A 265 7.97 1.02 -3.28
CA GLY A 265 8.37 1.95 -4.32
C GLY A 265 7.17 2.55 -5.07
N ALA A 266 6.19 1.73 -5.45
CA ALA A 266 4.97 2.18 -6.11
C ALA A 266 4.12 3.09 -5.19
N PHE A 267 4.01 2.75 -3.90
CA PHE A 267 3.39 3.60 -2.90
C PHE A 267 4.07 4.97 -2.84
N ASN A 268 5.39 5.00 -2.75
CA ASN A 268 6.19 6.22 -2.72
C ASN A 268 6.04 7.07 -4.00
N LEU A 269 6.04 6.44 -5.17
CA LEU A 269 5.77 7.15 -6.43
C LEU A 269 4.35 7.75 -6.47
N SER A 270 3.37 7.09 -5.83
CA SER A 270 2.01 7.63 -5.74
C SER A 270 1.94 8.96 -4.98
N LEU A 271 2.86 9.20 -4.04
CA LEU A 271 2.96 10.48 -3.33
C LEU A 271 3.40 11.60 -4.28
N ILE A 272 4.39 11.32 -5.14
CA ILE A 272 4.85 12.26 -6.19
C ILE A 272 3.72 12.52 -7.18
N MET A 273 3.06 11.47 -7.68
CA MET A 273 1.94 11.60 -8.62
C MET A 273 0.81 12.45 -8.02
N ARG A 274 0.50 12.26 -6.74
CA ARG A 274 -0.53 13.05 -6.05
C ARG A 274 -0.17 14.53 -5.98
N GLN A 275 1.10 14.84 -5.74
CA GLN A 275 1.58 16.22 -5.69
C GLN A 275 1.56 16.88 -7.09
N LEU A 276 1.96 16.15 -8.14
CA LEU A 276 2.09 16.68 -9.49
C LEU A 276 0.76 16.71 -10.25
N LEU A 277 -0.08 15.69 -10.08
CA LEU A 277 -1.25 15.42 -10.93
C LEU A 277 -2.57 15.39 -10.16
N GLY A 278 -2.55 15.59 -8.82
CA GLY A 278 -3.73 15.44 -7.98
C GLY A 278 -4.24 14.00 -7.84
N ALA A 279 -3.62 13.03 -8.52
CA ALA A 279 -4.00 11.62 -8.49
C ALA A 279 -2.82 10.75 -8.04
N GLY A 280 -3.01 9.97 -6.98
CA GLY A 280 -1.97 9.09 -6.41
C GLY A 280 -2.01 7.65 -6.89
N THR A 281 -2.93 7.29 -7.79
CA THR A 281 -3.04 5.92 -8.32
C THR A 281 -3.30 5.94 -9.83
N PRO A 282 -2.87 4.88 -10.57
CA PRO A 282 -3.20 4.76 -11.99
C PRO A 282 -4.71 4.77 -12.26
N ARG A 283 -5.52 4.21 -11.35
CA ARG A 283 -6.99 4.26 -11.44
C ARG A 283 -7.53 5.69 -11.31
N GLY A 284 -7.00 6.46 -10.35
CA GLY A 284 -7.34 7.88 -10.19
C GLY A 284 -6.95 8.70 -11.42
N LEU A 285 -5.76 8.45 -11.97
CA LEU A 285 -5.31 9.10 -13.20
C LEU A 285 -6.19 8.75 -14.40
N ALA A 286 -6.58 7.49 -14.55
CA ALA A 286 -7.51 7.06 -15.57
C ALA A 286 -8.91 7.68 -15.39
N ALA A 287 -9.37 7.87 -14.16
CA ALA A 287 -10.63 8.57 -13.86
C ALA A 287 -10.57 10.05 -14.26
N LEU A 288 -9.47 10.74 -13.96
CA LEU A 288 -9.23 12.12 -14.41
C LEU A 288 -9.21 12.21 -15.93
N GLY A 289 -8.51 11.29 -16.61
CA GLY A 289 -8.49 11.20 -18.06
C GLY A 289 -9.91 11.03 -18.67
N ARG A 290 -10.70 10.12 -18.11
CA ARG A 290 -12.10 9.93 -18.54
C ARG A 290 -12.95 11.19 -18.33
N ALA A 291 -12.82 11.83 -17.16
CA ALA A 291 -13.55 13.08 -16.87
C ALA A 291 -13.18 14.20 -17.87
N LEU A 292 -11.90 14.33 -18.18
CA LEU A 292 -11.42 15.29 -19.18
C LEU A 292 -11.99 14.98 -20.58
N TRP A 293 -11.95 13.71 -21.01
CA TRP A 293 -12.53 13.29 -22.30
C TRP A 293 -14.02 13.52 -22.36
N THR A 294 -14.77 13.25 -21.31
CA THR A 294 -16.20 13.53 -21.22
C THR A 294 -16.48 15.04 -21.35
N SER A 295 -15.70 15.86 -20.64
CA SER A 295 -15.83 17.32 -20.72
C SER A 295 -15.55 17.85 -22.13
N ILE A 296 -14.52 17.33 -22.81
CA ILE A 296 -14.20 17.67 -24.20
C ILE A 296 -15.33 17.21 -25.13
N ALA A 297 -15.88 16.03 -24.95
CA ALA A 297 -16.99 15.52 -25.76
C ALA A 297 -18.26 16.37 -25.59
N VAL A 298 -18.60 16.74 -24.36
CA VAL A 298 -19.75 17.63 -24.06
C VAL A 298 -19.53 19.01 -24.68
N PHE A 299 -18.31 19.56 -24.57
CA PHE A 299 -17.98 20.85 -25.19
C PHE A 299 -18.12 20.78 -26.72
N LYS A 300 -17.57 19.75 -27.36
CA LYS A 300 -17.73 19.55 -28.83
C LYS A 300 -19.19 19.43 -29.23
N ALA A 301 -20.00 18.67 -28.46
CA ALA A 301 -21.43 18.56 -28.74
C ALA A 301 -22.15 19.91 -28.59
N ALA A 302 -21.81 20.69 -27.54
CA ALA A 302 -22.40 22.03 -27.37
C ALA A 302 -22.02 22.98 -28.52
N VAL A 303 -20.77 22.97 -28.97
CA VAL A 303 -20.32 23.76 -30.14
C VAL A 303 -21.04 23.34 -31.42
N SER A 304 -21.19 22.02 -31.64
CA SER A 304 -21.93 21.50 -32.80
C SER A 304 -23.42 21.91 -32.80
N VAL A 305 -24.08 21.89 -31.64
CA VAL A 305 -25.46 22.35 -31.50
C VAL A 305 -25.55 23.87 -31.76
N LEU A 306 -24.58 24.63 -31.27
CA LEU A 306 -24.55 26.07 -31.49
C LEU A 306 -24.33 26.42 -32.98
N SER A 307 -23.39 25.75 -33.65
CA SER A 307 -23.17 25.94 -35.09
C SER A 307 -24.42 25.60 -35.93
N ALA A 308 -25.06 24.46 -35.62
CA ALA A 308 -26.29 24.07 -36.30
C ALA A 308 -27.47 25.04 -36.04
N ARG A 309 -27.49 25.74 -34.89
CA ARG A 309 -28.47 26.84 -34.65
C ARG A 309 -28.13 28.06 -35.46
N ILE A 310 -26.88 28.45 -35.55
CA ILE A 310 -26.41 29.58 -36.35
C ILE A 310 -26.75 29.33 -37.84
N ASP A 311 -26.45 28.13 -38.34
CA ASP A 311 -26.73 27.75 -39.72
C ASP A 311 -28.23 27.81 -40.03
N ARG A 312 -29.09 27.39 -39.11
CA ARG A 312 -30.55 27.51 -39.23
C ARG A 312 -31.01 28.96 -39.19
N CYS A 313 -30.45 29.79 -38.33
CA CYS A 313 -30.78 31.22 -38.28
C CYS A 313 -30.36 31.95 -39.58
N THR A 314 -29.17 31.65 -40.12
CA THR A 314 -28.70 32.21 -41.38
C THR A 314 -29.54 31.75 -42.57
N ALA A 315 -29.94 30.45 -42.58
CA ALA A 315 -30.85 29.93 -43.62
C ALA A 315 -32.23 30.60 -43.57
N VAL A 316 -32.81 30.81 -42.39
CA VAL A 316 -34.10 31.51 -42.21
C VAL A 316 -33.97 32.98 -42.62
N ALA A 317 -32.87 33.66 -42.26
CA ALA A 317 -32.63 35.05 -42.68
C ALA A 317 -32.47 35.17 -44.20
N ALA A 318 -31.75 34.23 -44.84
CA ALA A 318 -31.61 34.19 -46.28
C ALA A 318 -32.96 33.94 -47.00
N PHE A 319 -33.80 33.03 -46.44
CA PHE A 319 -35.13 32.77 -46.99
C PHE A 319 -36.06 34.01 -46.88
N SER A 320 -36.01 34.71 -45.75
CA SER A 320 -36.78 35.93 -45.52
C SER A 320 -36.31 37.07 -46.44
N ALA A 321 -35.00 37.19 -46.74
CA ALA A 321 -34.48 38.19 -47.69
C ALA A 321 -34.90 37.88 -49.12
N LEU A 322 -34.94 36.60 -49.52
CA LEU A 322 -35.44 36.16 -50.80
C LEU A 322 -36.94 36.42 -50.98
N SER A 323 -37.74 36.29 -49.99
CA SER A 323 -39.20 36.57 -50.00
C SER A 323 -39.49 38.08 -50.10
N LEU A 324 -38.62 38.95 -49.63
CA LEU A 324 -38.72 40.42 -49.77
C LEU A 324 -38.30 40.92 -51.15
N LEU A 325 -37.58 40.12 -51.92
CA LEU A 325 -37.12 40.42 -53.28
C LEU A 325 -38.09 39.87 -54.36
N GLN A 326 -39.21 39.28 -54.02
CA GLN A 326 -40.24 38.92 -54.95
C GLN A 326 -40.96 40.22 -55.44
N ILE A 327 -40.35 40.86 -56.45
CA ILE A 327 -41.01 41.82 -57.32
C ILE A 327 -42.06 41.04 -58.08
N GLU A 328 -43.33 41.40 -57.92
CA GLU A 328 -44.46 40.86 -58.74
C GLU A 328 -44.18 41.00 -60.19
N PRO A 329 -44.27 39.95 -61.03
CA PRO A 329 -44.21 40.14 -62.49
C PRO A 329 -45.48 40.82 -62.94
N SER A 330 -45.38 42.03 -63.52
CA SER A 330 -46.42 42.72 -64.21
C SER A 330 -47.02 41.85 -65.32
N PRO A 331 -48.32 41.77 -65.52
CA PRO A 331 -48.93 40.95 -66.59
C PRO A 331 -48.63 41.54 -67.96
N ILE A 332 -47.80 40.85 -68.75
CA ILE A 332 -47.59 41.14 -70.16
C ILE A 332 -48.88 40.75 -70.95
N ARG A 333 -49.65 41.74 -71.49
CA ARG A 333 -50.74 41.50 -72.41
C ARG A 333 -50.15 40.97 -73.75
N ILE A 334 -50.35 39.66 -73.99
CA ILE A 334 -50.07 39.03 -75.27
C ILE A 334 -51.34 39.17 -76.16
N GLY A 335 -51.23 39.98 -77.21
CA GLY A 335 -52.25 40.11 -78.21
C GLY A 335 -52.43 38.83 -79.04
N HIS A 336 -53.68 38.42 -79.24
CA HIS A 336 -54.05 37.25 -80.04
C HIS A 336 -53.71 37.45 -81.53
N PRO A 337 -53.01 36.48 -82.19
CA PRO A 337 -53.03 36.42 -83.66
C PRO A 337 -54.24 35.59 -84.13
N ARG A 338 -54.96 36.15 -85.18
CA ARG A 338 -56.07 35.52 -85.86
C ARG A 338 -55.67 34.17 -86.49
N ILE A 339 -56.46 33.14 -86.25
CA ILE A 339 -56.37 31.84 -86.91
C ILE A 339 -57.02 31.92 -88.28
N MET A 340 -56.28 31.75 -89.32
CA MET A 340 -56.77 31.36 -90.64
C MET A 340 -56.93 29.86 -90.72
N ARG A 341 -58.22 29.45 -90.91
CA ARG A 341 -58.54 28.07 -91.33
C ARG A 341 -58.07 27.84 -92.74
N ARG A 342 -57.40 26.76 -93.01
CA ARG A 342 -57.40 26.08 -94.30
C ARG A 342 -57.76 24.61 -94.10
N SER A 343 -58.90 24.27 -94.80
CA SER A 343 -59.31 22.91 -95.05
C SER A 343 -58.45 22.30 -96.16
N THR A 344 -58.21 21.04 -96.11
CA THR A 344 -58.29 20.01 -97.17
C THR A 344 -57.70 18.73 -96.65
N ASP A 345 -58.57 17.73 -96.46
CA ASP A 345 -58.73 16.54 -97.32
C ASP A 345 -57.35 15.80 -97.66
N CYS A 346 -57.15 14.72 -97.04
CA CYS A 346 -57.10 13.31 -97.47
C CYS A 346 -56.67 12.45 -96.28
#